data_6007c84b56200c85d56361f4d2d7733e
#
_entry.id   6007c84b56200c85d56361f4d2d7733e
#
_cell.length_a   1.000
_cell.length_b   1.000
_cell.length_c   1.000
_cell.angle_alpha   90.00
_cell.angle_beta   90.00
_cell.angle_gamma   90.00
#
_symmetry.space_group_name_H-M   'P 1'
#
loop_
_entity.id
_entity.type
_entity.pdbx_description
1 polymer ?
#
loop_
_entity_poly.entity_id
_entity_poly.type
_entity_poly.pdbx_seq_one_letter_code
_entity_poly.pdbx_strand_id
1 'polypeptide(L)'
;MSQEWQAICKIEDIPVLGARVVVRSAKPDVAIFRNSQNKIFALLDKCPHKGGPLSQGIVFGEKVACPLHNWSIELQSGCAVSPDEGCTQKFSLKVEQDLVYLDAQELKTLAFDA
;
A
#
# COMPACT_ATOMS: atom_id res chain seq x y z
N MET A 1 9.32 -15.92 -17.10
CA MET A 1 10.16 -14.74 -17.02
C MET A 1 10.29 -14.32 -15.58
N SER A 2 11.47 -13.93 -15.20
CA SER A 2 11.73 -13.52 -13.83
C SER A 2 11.18 -12.13 -13.59
N GLN A 3 10.61 -11.92 -12.40
CA GLN A 3 10.22 -10.60 -11.97
C GLN A 3 11.45 -9.78 -11.63
N GLU A 4 11.37 -8.48 -11.88
CA GLU A 4 12.39 -7.54 -11.43
C GLU A 4 11.95 -6.98 -10.09
N TRP A 5 12.73 -7.20 -9.07
CA TRP A 5 12.45 -6.69 -7.74
C TRP A 5 13.31 -5.48 -7.45
N GLN A 6 12.68 -4.42 -7.02
CA GLN A 6 13.37 -3.18 -6.64
C GLN A 6 13.36 -3.05 -5.13
N ALA A 7 14.54 -2.95 -4.53
CA ALA A 7 14.66 -2.71 -3.09
C ALA A 7 14.14 -1.30 -2.77
N ILE A 8 13.24 -1.21 -1.81
CA ILE A 8 12.61 0.06 -1.44
C ILE A 8 13.14 0.58 -0.12
N CYS A 9 13.06 -0.24 0.93
CA CYS A 9 13.44 0.18 2.28
C CYS A 9 13.56 -1.05 3.17
N LYS A 10 14.01 -0.82 4.39
CA LYS A 10 13.98 -1.87 5.42
C LYS A 10 12.63 -1.84 6.13
N ILE A 11 12.26 -2.97 6.74
CA ILE A 11 11.03 -3.03 7.54
C ILE A 11 11.05 -1.94 8.61
N GLU A 12 12.19 -1.75 9.27
CA GLU A 12 12.33 -0.76 10.35
C GLU A 12 12.15 0.68 9.87
N ASP A 13 12.23 0.93 8.55
CA ASP A 13 11.99 2.26 7.98
C ASP A 13 10.51 2.56 7.84
N ILE A 14 9.63 1.59 8.11
CA ILE A 14 8.20 1.76 8.07
C ILE A 14 7.70 1.80 9.51
N PRO A 15 7.01 2.86 9.95
CA PRO A 15 6.51 2.91 11.33
C PRO A 15 5.56 1.76 11.61
N VAL A 16 5.64 1.17 12.82
CA VAL A 16 4.67 0.17 13.24
C VAL A 16 3.29 0.80 13.27
N LEU A 17 2.30 0.12 12.73
CA LEU A 17 0.94 0.63 12.58
C LEU A 17 0.88 1.90 11.74
N GLY A 18 1.81 2.01 10.80
CA GLY A 18 1.91 3.17 9.93
C GLY A 18 2.26 2.78 8.52
N ALA A 19 2.77 3.75 7.76
CA ALA A 19 3.07 3.58 6.36
C ALA A 19 4.26 4.41 5.93
N ARG A 20 4.88 3.98 4.83
CA ARG A 20 5.90 4.73 4.12
C ARG A 20 5.41 4.94 2.69
N VAL A 21 5.53 6.16 2.19
CA VAL A 21 5.09 6.51 0.84
C VAL A 21 6.26 6.37 -0.14
N VAL A 22 5.98 5.70 -1.25
CA VAL A 22 6.92 5.63 -2.37
C VAL A 22 6.41 6.57 -3.45
N VAL A 23 7.14 7.66 -3.67
CA VAL A 23 6.76 8.67 -4.65
C VAL A 23 7.13 8.16 -6.04
N ARG A 24 6.18 8.30 -6.99
CA ARG A 24 6.42 7.93 -8.37
C ARG A 24 6.25 9.16 -9.26
N SER A 25 7.09 9.24 -10.29
CA SER A 25 7.02 10.34 -11.24
C SER A 25 5.78 10.19 -12.13
N ALA A 26 4.96 11.24 -12.19
CA ALA A 26 3.76 11.32 -13.04
C ALA A 26 2.74 10.20 -12.80
N LYS A 27 2.77 9.58 -11.62
CA LYS A 27 1.83 8.52 -11.22
C LYS A 27 1.45 8.72 -9.76
N PRO A 28 0.28 8.20 -9.34
CA PRO A 28 -0.07 8.23 -7.92
C PRO A 28 0.97 7.49 -7.08
N ASP A 29 1.15 7.91 -5.85
CA ASP A 29 2.12 7.30 -4.95
C ASP A 29 1.67 5.92 -4.51
N VAL A 30 2.63 5.12 -4.03
CA VAL A 30 2.38 3.80 -3.45
C VAL A 30 2.62 3.91 -1.95
N ALA A 31 1.73 3.31 -1.16
CA ALA A 31 1.89 3.27 0.29
C ALA A 31 2.27 1.86 0.72
N ILE A 32 3.31 1.74 1.54
CA ILE A 32 3.73 0.47 2.12
C ILE A 32 3.36 0.51 3.59
N PHE A 33 2.50 -0.40 4.01
CA PHE A 33 1.96 -0.44 5.37
C PHE A 33 2.63 -1.52 6.21
N ARG A 34 2.73 -1.26 7.50
CA ARG A 34 3.26 -2.22 8.46
C ARG A 34 2.28 -2.34 9.62
N ASN A 35 1.81 -3.57 9.89
CA ASN A 35 0.89 -3.78 11.00
C ASN A 35 1.66 -4.15 12.29
N SER A 36 0.92 -4.40 13.38
CA SER A 36 1.53 -4.69 14.67
C SER A 36 2.29 -6.02 14.70
N GLN A 37 2.04 -6.89 13.73
CA GLN A 37 2.71 -8.19 13.63
C GLN A 37 3.85 -8.17 12.61
N ASN A 38 4.26 -6.98 12.18
CA ASN A 38 5.31 -6.76 11.19
C ASN A 38 5.00 -7.33 9.81
N LYS A 39 3.73 -7.53 9.50
CA LYS A 39 3.31 -7.85 8.14
C LYS A 39 3.33 -6.58 7.29
N ILE A 40 3.77 -6.73 6.06
CA ILE A 40 3.97 -5.61 5.14
C ILE A 40 2.99 -5.76 3.99
N PHE A 41 2.38 -4.64 3.60
CA PHE A 41 1.42 -4.59 2.50
C PHE A 41 1.71 -3.38 1.62
N ALA A 42 1.41 -3.47 0.33
CA ALA A 42 1.61 -2.34 -0.59
C ALA A 42 0.35 -2.09 -1.39
N LEU A 43 -0.16 -0.88 -1.30
CA LEU A 43 -1.36 -0.44 -2.01
C LEU A 43 -1.09 0.91 -2.66
N LEU A 44 -1.88 1.23 -3.69
CA LEU A 44 -1.92 2.59 -4.19
C LEU A 44 -2.36 3.52 -3.06
N ASP A 45 -1.71 4.66 -2.91
CA ASP A 45 -2.01 5.60 -1.83
C ASP A 45 -3.22 6.46 -2.16
N LYS A 46 -4.32 5.77 -2.50
CA LYS A 46 -5.59 6.39 -2.82
C LYS A 46 -6.73 5.52 -2.31
N CYS A 47 -7.58 6.11 -1.48
CA CYS A 47 -8.80 5.44 -1.04
C CYS A 47 -9.74 5.26 -2.24
N PRO A 48 -10.33 4.07 -2.42
CA PRO A 48 -11.24 3.84 -3.55
C PRO A 48 -12.51 4.71 -3.50
N HIS A 49 -12.82 5.29 -2.35
CA HIS A 49 -14.00 6.14 -2.17
C HIS A 49 -13.78 7.54 -2.77
N LYS A 50 -12.84 8.30 -2.23
CA LYS A 50 -12.62 9.70 -2.61
C LYS A 50 -11.17 10.02 -2.95
N GLY A 51 -10.33 9.01 -3.09
CA GLY A 51 -8.93 9.22 -3.42
C GLY A 51 -8.09 9.78 -2.28
N GLY A 52 -8.57 9.72 -1.05
CA GLY A 52 -7.81 10.20 0.09
C GLY A 52 -6.55 9.37 0.29
N PRO A 53 -5.51 9.97 0.93
CA PRO A 53 -4.24 9.26 1.08
C PRO A 53 -4.32 8.21 2.19
N LEU A 54 -4.36 6.94 1.79
CA LEU A 54 -4.43 5.83 2.74
C LEU A 54 -3.24 5.80 3.69
N SER A 55 -2.09 6.31 3.26
CA SER A 55 -0.90 6.38 4.11
C SER A 55 -1.10 7.24 5.36
N GLN A 56 -2.06 8.15 5.34
CA GLN A 56 -2.40 9.01 6.47
C GLN A 56 -3.45 8.38 7.38
N GLY A 57 -3.94 7.20 7.02
CA GLY A 57 -4.97 6.51 7.78
C GLY A 57 -4.41 5.75 8.97
N ILE A 58 -5.31 5.10 9.70
CA ILE A 58 -4.97 4.33 10.90
C ILE A 58 -4.94 2.85 10.54
N VAL A 59 -3.78 2.21 10.75
CA VAL A 59 -3.62 0.77 10.53
C VAL A 59 -4.07 0.02 11.77
N PHE A 60 -4.92 -0.98 11.59
CA PHE A 60 -5.37 -1.85 12.68
C PHE A 60 -5.58 -3.26 12.14
N GLY A 61 -5.00 -4.26 12.81
CA GLY A 61 -5.03 -5.63 12.29
C GLY A 61 -4.42 -5.69 10.90
N GLU A 62 -5.20 -6.13 9.92
CA GLU A 62 -4.79 -6.14 8.52
C GLU A 62 -5.65 -5.19 7.68
N LYS A 63 -6.02 -4.06 8.26
CA LYS A 63 -6.86 -3.05 7.63
C LYS A 63 -6.29 -1.67 7.85
N VAL A 64 -6.71 -0.72 7.02
CA VAL A 64 -6.42 0.70 7.22
C VAL A 64 -7.72 1.49 7.11
N ALA A 65 -7.93 2.43 8.04
CA ALA A 65 -9.08 3.32 8.01
C ALA A 65 -8.71 4.57 7.22
N CYS A 66 -9.48 4.86 6.17
CA CYS A 66 -9.25 6.04 5.33
C CYS A 66 -9.48 7.31 6.17
N PRO A 67 -8.59 8.30 6.09
CA PRO A 67 -8.72 9.50 6.91
C PRO A 67 -9.91 10.39 6.55
N LEU A 68 -10.49 10.24 5.37
CA LEU A 68 -11.57 11.12 4.94
C LEU A 68 -12.94 10.70 5.50
N HIS A 69 -13.30 9.41 5.38
CA HIS A 69 -14.64 8.96 5.79
C HIS A 69 -14.59 7.67 6.59
N ASN A 70 -13.44 7.31 7.13
CA ASN A 70 -13.25 6.13 7.96
C ASN A 70 -13.64 4.81 7.28
N TRP A 71 -13.59 4.78 5.95
CA TRP A 71 -13.74 3.50 5.25
C TRP A 71 -12.61 2.57 5.67
N SER A 72 -12.95 1.33 5.98
CA SER A 72 -11.95 0.32 6.28
C SER A 72 -11.57 -0.41 5.00
N ILE A 73 -10.28 -0.41 4.70
CA ILE A 73 -9.74 -1.06 3.50
C ILE A 73 -8.88 -2.24 3.95
N GLU A 74 -9.13 -3.41 3.38
CA GLU A 74 -8.30 -4.58 3.67
C GLU A 74 -6.94 -4.41 2.99
N LEU A 75 -5.88 -4.50 3.78
CA LEU A 75 -4.53 -4.29 3.26
C LEU A 75 -4.11 -5.38 2.30
N GLN A 76 -4.58 -6.60 2.51
CA GLN A 76 -4.20 -7.72 1.66
C GLN A 76 -4.84 -7.66 0.29
N SER A 77 -6.08 -7.20 0.19
CA SER A 77 -6.81 -7.16 -1.08
C SER A 77 -6.87 -5.77 -1.69
N GLY A 78 -6.76 -4.73 -0.87
CA GLY A 78 -6.95 -3.35 -1.31
C GLY A 78 -8.42 -2.95 -1.42
N CYS A 79 -9.33 -3.80 -0.96
CA CYS A 79 -10.77 -3.58 -1.15
C CYS A 79 -11.45 -3.13 0.14
N ALA A 80 -12.48 -2.31 -0.04
CA ALA A 80 -13.27 -1.80 1.08
C ALA A 80 -14.02 -2.94 1.77
N VAL A 81 -14.14 -2.83 3.10
CA VAL A 81 -14.91 -3.77 3.89
C VAL A 81 -16.39 -3.46 3.72
N SER A 82 -17.19 -4.52 3.53
CA SER A 82 -18.64 -4.39 3.42
C SER A 82 -19.22 -3.58 4.60
N PRO A 83 -20.22 -2.71 4.42
CA PRO A 83 -21.04 -2.54 3.21
C PRO A 83 -20.46 -1.59 2.15
N ASP A 84 -19.29 -1.02 2.40
CA ASP A 84 -18.66 -0.16 1.41
C ASP A 84 -18.15 -1.00 0.24
N GLU A 85 -18.00 -0.39 -0.92
CA GLU A 85 -17.58 -1.08 -2.13
C GLU A 85 -16.49 -0.31 -2.85
N GLY A 86 -15.57 -1.03 -3.46
CA GLY A 86 -14.51 -0.46 -4.24
C GLY A 86 -13.15 -1.01 -3.79
N CYS A 87 -12.20 -0.98 -4.69
CA CYS A 87 -10.85 -1.47 -4.44
C CYS A 87 -9.83 -0.49 -4.99
N THR A 88 -8.70 -0.37 -4.29
CA THR A 88 -7.56 0.35 -4.82
C THR A 88 -6.55 -0.66 -5.35
N GLN A 89 -5.59 -0.18 -6.14
CA GLN A 89 -4.59 -1.05 -6.76
C GLN A 89 -3.66 -1.65 -5.71
N LYS A 90 -3.46 -2.95 -5.78
CA LYS A 90 -2.53 -3.68 -4.94
C LYS A 90 -1.23 -3.88 -5.71
N PHE A 91 -0.10 -3.83 -5.00
CA PHE A 91 1.22 -4.04 -5.59
C PHE A 91 1.85 -5.29 -5.01
N SER A 92 2.56 -6.04 -5.87
CA SER A 92 3.31 -7.21 -5.43
C SER A 92 4.54 -6.80 -4.65
N LEU A 93 4.77 -7.48 -3.53
CA LEU A 93 5.95 -7.22 -2.71
C LEU A 93 6.56 -8.52 -2.22
N LYS A 94 7.81 -8.44 -1.82
CA LYS A 94 8.44 -9.51 -1.06
C LYS A 94 9.33 -8.90 0.01
N VAL A 95 9.58 -9.67 1.06
CA VAL A 95 10.49 -9.26 2.13
C VAL A 95 11.56 -10.34 2.26
N GLU A 96 12.81 -9.94 2.19
CA GLU A 96 13.95 -10.83 2.40
C GLU A 96 14.99 -10.12 3.25
N GLN A 97 15.45 -10.78 4.32
CA GLN A 97 16.48 -10.23 5.19
C GLN A 97 16.16 -8.82 5.67
N ASP A 98 14.90 -8.60 6.04
CA ASP A 98 14.37 -7.32 6.52
C ASP A 98 14.34 -6.21 5.46
N LEU A 99 14.58 -6.53 4.19
CA LEU A 99 14.44 -5.59 3.08
C LEU A 99 13.11 -5.81 2.38
N VAL A 100 12.44 -4.71 2.09
CA VAL A 100 11.16 -4.70 1.37
C VAL A 100 11.42 -4.40 -0.09
N TYR A 101 10.89 -5.26 -0.96
CA TYR A 101 11.02 -5.10 -2.41
C TYR A 101 9.66 -4.98 -3.04
N LEU A 102 9.53 -4.14 -4.04
CA LEU A 102 8.35 -4.06 -4.89
C LEU A 102 8.71 -4.47 -6.32
N ASP A 103 7.71 -4.97 -7.04
CA ASP A 103 7.90 -5.33 -8.44
C ASP A 103 8.15 -4.07 -9.26
N ALA A 104 9.34 -3.97 -9.85
CA ALA A 104 9.75 -2.78 -10.60
C ALA A 104 8.85 -2.53 -11.82
N GLN A 105 8.37 -3.60 -12.46
CA GLN A 105 7.49 -3.46 -13.61
C GLN A 105 6.14 -2.87 -13.20
N GLU A 106 5.58 -3.33 -12.09
CA GLU A 106 4.33 -2.77 -11.58
C GLU A 106 4.48 -1.30 -11.22
N LEU A 107 5.61 -0.93 -10.64
CA LEU A 107 5.86 0.47 -10.29
C LEU A 107 5.87 1.37 -11.53
N LYS A 108 6.23 0.83 -12.69
CA LYS A 108 6.27 1.58 -13.93
C LYS A 108 4.94 1.63 -14.64
N THR A 109 4.10 0.59 -14.50
CA THR A 109 2.94 0.39 -15.35
C THR A 109 1.59 0.43 -14.64
N LEU A 110 1.51 0.03 -13.37
CA LEU A 110 0.22 -0.05 -12.68
C LEU A 110 -0.26 1.31 -12.20
N ALA A 111 -1.57 1.49 -12.25
CA ALA A 111 -2.28 2.64 -11.70
C ALA A 111 -1.83 3.97 -12.29
N PHE A 112 -1.76 4.04 -13.62
CA PHE A 112 -1.60 5.32 -14.28
C PHE A 112 -2.82 6.19 -14.04
N ASP A 113 -2.60 7.48 -13.82
CA ASP A 113 -3.68 8.44 -13.88
C ASP A 113 -4.06 8.62 -15.34
N ALA A 114 -5.27 8.24 -15.64
CA ALA A 114 -5.78 8.44 -16.99
C ALA A 114 -6.19 9.88 -17.18
#